data_afd5f10e834feab3a4dda8a2ff7d392c
#
_entry.id   afd5f10e834feab3a4dda8a2ff7d392c
#
_cell.length_a   1.000
_cell.length_b   1.000
_cell.length_c   1.000
_cell.angle_alpha   90.00
_cell.angle_beta   90.00
_cell.angle_gamma   90.00
#
_symmetry.space_group_name_H-M   'P 1'
#
loop_
_entity.id
_entity.type
_entity.pdbx_description
1 polymer ?
#
loop_
_entity_poly.entity_id
_entity_poly.type
_entity_poly.pdbx_seq_one_letter_code
_entity_poly.pdbx_strand_id
1 'polypeptide(L)'
;MPHKLSRRQFVQSAAAIGIGLPTILPSGISFGQSPNEKLSFACIGMGGQMRGYLIPELSKLDQQIVAICDVDQRQRDSALKIKGLEEARTYHDYRELFEKEKGVDAVIIATPDHWHVPICRAALQAGKHVYCEKPLAHSVAECRALEKLALDHPKQATQTGNQGCSTEGFRRSFEVIRSGLLGSITEVHVWHPAHGWPNGVDRPVQADPIPEGLDWRFWLGQAPERPYNNDIYHPGKWRGWYDFGGGSIADFCCHGLQLAYRALDLGAPTRIEATGDDMGHESYPTRATITYDFAAKGDRGPVKLFFYSGDKNLPPDSVTQGPVGTTGCLIVGSAGTLSAGLWNTDCNVRLKGAKEFTGANQPEVAKIAQTQPRIDTEVLKWDPKRTAQGQRPKWSR
;
A
#
# COMPACT_ATOMS: atom_id res chain seq x y z
N MET A 1 45.63 -27.68 11.75
CA MET A 1 44.28 -27.47 12.33
C MET A 1 44.25 -26.05 12.85
N PRO A 2 43.40 -25.17 12.35
CA PRO A 2 43.31 -23.79 12.86
C PRO A 2 42.50 -23.81 14.16
N HIS A 3 43.07 -23.30 15.23
CA HIS A 3 42.40 -23.09 16.52
C HIS A 3 41.27 -22.07 16.35
N LYS A 4 40.05 -22.48 16.63
CA LYS A 4 38.89 -21.56 16.76
C LYS A 4 39.06 -20.80 18.09
N LEU A 5 39.32 -19.49 18.00
CA LEU A 5 39.29 -18.58 19.14
C LEU A 5 37.85 -18.52 19.72
N SER A 6 37.73 -18.68 21.04
CA SER A 6 36.47 -18.50 21.74
C SER A 6 36.12 -17.01 21.80
N ARG A 7 34.81 -16.67 21.91
CA ARG A 7 34.33 -15.28 22.03
C ARG A 7 35.05 -14.51 23.16
N ARG A 8 35.37 -15.16 24.24
CA ARG A 8 36.07 -14.57 25.38
C ARG A 8 37.55 -14.24 25.05
N GLN A 9 38.22 -15.07 24.25
CA GLN A 9 39.58 -14.82 23.77
C GLN A 9 39.63 -13.71 22.73
N PHE A 10 38.59 -13.56 21.88
CA PHE A 10 38.46 -12.45 20.93
C PHE A 10 38.30 -11.11 21.64
N VAL A 11 37.42 -11.02 22.67
CA VAL A 11 37.23 -9.80 23.47
C VAL A 11 38.48 -9.44 24.27
N GLN A 12 39.22 -10.43 24.81
CA GLN A 12 40.47 -10.19 25.52
C GLN A 12 41.61 -9.77 24.60
N SER A 13 41.63 -10.24 23.35
CA SER A 13 42.64 -9.82 22.36
C SER A 13 42.37 -8.41 21.83
N ALA A 14 41.11 -7.98 21.75
CA ALA A 14 40.70 -6.62 21.35
C ALA A 14 41.05 -5.59 22.46
N ALA A 15 41.07 -5.99 23.72
CA ALA A 15 41.43 -5.15 24.85
C ALA A 15 42.97 -4.95 25.00
N ALA A 16 43.78 -5.80 24.37
CA ALA A 16 45.23 -5.75 24.44
C ALA A 16 45.90 -4.89 23.34
N ILE A 17 45.14 -4.47 22.33
CA ILE A 17 45.60 -3.50 21.32
C ILE A 17 45.02 -2.15 21.73
N GLY A 18 45.78 -1.40 22.52
CA GLY A 18 45.42 -0.07 23.02
C GLY A 18 45.31 0.97 21.92
N ILE A 19 44.14 0.97 21.24
CA ILE A 19 43.64 2.09 20.43
C ILE A 19 42.34 2.54 21.09
N GLY A 20 42.50 3.41 22.10
CA GLY A 20 41.40 4.16 22.68
C GLY A 20 40.87 5.14 21.67
N LEU A 21 39.81 4.79 20.97
CA LEU A 21 38.87 5.73 20.42
C LEU A 21 37.48 5.37 20.99
N PRO A 22 36.88 6.26 21.79
CA PRO A 22 35.48 6.14 22.11
C PRO A 22 34.72 6.35 20.80
N THR A 23 34.30 5.27 20.15
CA THR A 23 33.25 5.36 19.16
C THR A 23 31.97 5.72 19.91
N ILE A 24 31.76 7.02 20.12
CA ILE A 24 30.43 7.57 20.39
C ILE A 24 29.66 7.33 19.10
N LEU A 25 29.03 6.18 18.99
CA LEU A 25 27.97 5.97 18.00
C LEU A 25 26.86 6.95 18.36
N PRO A 26 26.39 7.77 17.40
CA PRO A 26 25.24 8.61 17.66
C PRO A 26 24.10 7.69 18.10
N SER A 27 23.56 7.93 19.29
CA SER A 27 22.37 7.26 19.80
C SER A 27 21.23 7.45 18.81
N GLY A 28 20.94 6.43 17.99
CA GLY A 28 19.86 6.47 17.01
C GLY A 28 19.94 5.46 15.88
N ILE A 29 21.03 4.71 15.70
CA ILE A 29 21.11 3.70 14.65
C ILE A 29 21.81 2.48 15.22
N SER A 30 21.07 1.63 15.89
CA SER A 30 21.48 0.27 16.16
C SER A 30 21.11 -0.62 14.97
N PHE A 31 21.85 -0.51 13.87
CA PHE A 31 21.86 -1.54 12.83
C PHE A 31 22.98 -2.55 13.13
N GLY A 32 22.92 -3.11 14.30
CA GLY A 32 23.85 -4.14 14.76
C GLY A 32 23.12 -5.22 15.51
N GLN A 33 21.85 -5.42 15.20
CA GLN A 33 21.09 -6.49 15.78
C GLN A 33 21.62 -7.83 15.25
N SER A 34 21.75 -8.77 16.16
CA SER A 34 22.06 -10.16 15.83
C SER A 34 21.08 -10.66 14.77
N PRO A 35 21.48 -11.50 13.80
CA PRO A 35 20.55 -12.12 12.85
C PRO A 35 19.38 -12.85 13.49
N ASN A 36 19.39 -13.03 14.81
CA ASN A 36 18.36 -13.69 15.62
C ASN A 36 17.47 -12.71 16.40
N GLU A 37 17.64 -11.40 16.28
CA GLU A 37 16.78 -10.44 16.95
C GLU A 37 15.55 -10.13 16.08
N LYS A 38 14.38 -10.30 16.68
CA LYS A 38 13.09 -9.97 16.04
C LYS A 38 12.89 -8.47 16.00
N LEU A 39 12.33 -7.96 14.90
CA LEU A 39 11.88 -6.57 14.83
C LEU A 39 10.65 -6.39 15.70
N SER A 40 10.58 -5.24 16.36
CA SER A 40 9.45 -4.83 17.19
C SER A 40 8.52 -3.93 16.41
N PHE A 41 7.26 -4.32 16.28
CA PHE A 41 6.24 -3.59 15.54
C PHE A 41 5.20 -2.97 16.47
N ALA A 42 4.71 -1.79 16.08
CA ALA A 42 3.46 -1.25 16.59
C ALA A 42 2.41 -1.21 15.47
N CYS A 43 1.16 -1.57 15.78
CA CYS A 43 0.04 -1.56 14.85
C CYS A 43 -0.93 -0.44 15.21
N ILE A 44 -1.27 0.43 14.25
CA ILE A 44 -2.14 1.60 14.44
C ILE A 44 -3.36 1.47 13.53
N GLY A 45 -4.57 1.53 14.11
CA GLY A 45 -5.82 1.24 13.43
C GLY A 45 -6.12 -0.27 13.45
N MET A 46 -6.82 -0.73 14.50
CA MET A 46 -7.08 -2.16 14.74
C MET A 46 -8.38 -2.66 14.09
N GLY A 47 -8.76 -2.05 12.95
CA GLY A 47 -9.92 -2.45 12.15
C GLY A 47 -9.76 -3.79 11.42
N GLY A 48 -10.73 -4.09 10.52
CA GLY A 48 -10.78 -5.37 9.81
C GLY A 48 -9.53 -5.67 8.97
N GLN A 49 -8.95 -4.68 8.28
CA GLN A 49 -7.73 -4.85 7.48
C GLN A 49 -6.53 -5.28 8.35
N MET A 50 -6.33 -4.61 9.47
CA MET A 50 -5.25 -4.95 10.39
C MET A 50 -5.41 -6.36 10.95
N ARG A 51 -6.57 -6.65 11.57
CA ARG A 51 -6.80 -7.92 12.26
C ARG A 51 -6.99 -9.10 11.30
N GLY A 52 -7.68 -8.87 10.18
CA GLY A 52 -8.02 -9.94 9.23
C GLY A 52 -6.93 -10.28 8.22
N TYR A 53 -6.01 -9.36 7.97
CA TYR A 53 -4.98 -9.56 6.95
C TYR A 53 -3.56 -9.26 7.44
N LEU A 54 -3.27 -8.04 7.91
CA LEU A 54 -1.88 -7.64 8.16
C LEU A 54 -1.24 -8.38 9.33
N ILE A 55 -1.95 -8.56 10.45
CA ILE A 55 -1.43 -9.32 11.59
C ILE A 55 -1.19 -10.79 11.23
N PRO A 56 -2.12 -11.51 10.55
CA PRO A 56 -1.85 -12.87 10.07
C PRO A 56 -0.64 -12.99 9.16
N GLU A 57 -0.41 -12.03 8.25
CA GLU A 57 0.77 -12.02 7.38
C GLU A 57 2.06 -11.74 8.17
N LEU A 58 2.04 -10.77 9.08
CA LEU A 58 3.19 -10.45 9.93
C LEU A 58 3.58 -11.62 10.85
N SER A 59 2.59 -12.36 11.35
CA SER A 59 2.80 -13.54 12.21
C SER A 59 3.58 -14.65 11.51
N LYS A 60 3.48 -14.76 10.16
CA LYS A 60 4.27 -15.72 9.35
C LYS A 60 5.75 -15.36 9.30
N LEU A 61 6.11 -14.11 9.58
CA LEU A 61 7.48 -13.62 9.52
C LEU A 61 8.21 -13.75 10.86
N ASP A 62 7.58 -14.35 11.87
CA ASP A 62 8.12 -14.51 13.22
C ASP A 62 8.61 -13.19 13.86
N GLN A 63 7.91 -12.10 13.58
CA GLN A 63 8.18 -10.78 14.14
C GLN A 63 7.29 -10.50 15.37
N GLN A 64 7.68 -9.52 16.18
CA GLN A 64 6.98 -9.22 17.43
C GLN A 64 6.14 -7.95 17.33
N ILE A 65 4.83 -8.05 17.62
CA ILE A 65 3.95 -6.89 17.80
C ILE A 65 3.93 -6.56 19.31
N VAL A 66 4.51 -5.41 19.67
CA VAL A 66 4.67 -5.02 21.08
C VAL A 66 3.67 -3.99 21.55
N ALA A 67 3.03 -3.28 20.62
CA ALA A 67 2.05 -2.22 20.92
C ALA A 67 0.96 -2.14 19.86
N ILE A 68 -0.24 -1.78 20.28
CA ILE A 68 -1.39 -1.53 19.40
C ILE A 68 -2.05 -0.21 19.76
N CYS A 69 -2.61 0.48 18.76
CA CYS A 69 -3.29 1.76 18.94
C CYS A 69 -4.59 1.81 18.13
N ASP A 70 -5.66 2.24 18.76
CA ASP A 70 -6.94 2.57 18.14
C ASP A 70 -7.74 3.53 19.03
N VAL A 71 -8.51 4.42 18.47
CA VAL A 71 -9.39 5.35 19.21
C VAL A 71 -10.65 4.67 19.74
N ASP A 72 -10.96 3.47 19.24
CA ASP A 72 -12.07 2.63 19.69
C ASP A 72 -11.54 1.51 20.60
N GLN A 73 -11.90 1.55 21.89
CA GLN A 73 -11.51 0.54 22.85
C GLN A 73 -11.94 -0.87 22.43
N ARG A 74 -13.13 -1.00 21.81
CA ARG A 74 -13.66 -2.30 21.37
C ARG A 74 -12.75 -2.95 20.31
N GLN A 75 -12.07 -2.13 19.46
CA GLN A 75 -11.11 -2.63 18.50
C GLN A 75 -9.83 -3.10 19.19
N ARG A 76 -9.33 -2.36 20.20
CA ARG A 76 -8.16 -2.77 21.00
C ARG A 76 -8.43 -4.07 21.75
N ASP A 77 -9.56 -4.17 22.44
CA ASP A 77 -9.96 -5.37 23.21
C ASP A 77 -10.14 -6.60 22.31
N SER A 78 -10.64 -6.38 21.10
CA SER A 78 -10.77 -7.46 20.10
C SER A 78 -9.40 -7.91 19.58
N ALA A 79 -8.45 -6.99 19.45
CA ALA A 79 -7.10 -7.29 18.99
C ALA A 79 -6.31 -8.10 20.03
N LEU A 80 -6.44 -7.80 21.31
CA LEU A 80 -5.76 -8.54 22.39
C LEU A 80 -6.20 -10.02 22.49
N LYS A 81 -7.30 -10.40 21.84
CA LYS A 81 -7.75 -11.80 21.73
C LYS A 81 -7.04 -12.58 20.62
N ILE A 82 -6.25 -11.91 19.80
CA ILE A 82 -5.49 -12.54 18.71
C ILE A 82 -4.22 -13.13 19.29
N LYS A 83 -3.94 -14.39 18.95
CA LYS A 83 -2.73 -15.10 19.40
C LYS A 83 -1.45 -14.30 19.06
N GLY A 84 -0.67 -14.03 20.10
CA GLY A 84 0.58 -13.29 20.03
C GLY A 84 0.44 -11.78 20.28
N LEU A 85 -0.78 -11.28 20.57
CA LEU A 85 -1.05 -9.90 20.95
C LEU A 85 -1.53 -9.75 22.39
N GLU A 86 -1.67 -10.83 23.14
CA GLU A 86 -2.25 -10.85 24.49
C GLU A 86 -1.51 -9.90 25.46
N GLU A 87 -0.21 -9.74 25.28
CA GLU A 87 0.67 -8.89 26.08
C GLU A 87 1.02 -7.56 25.40
N ALA A 88 0.41 -7.25 24.24
CA ALA A 88 0.69 -6.00 23.54
C ALA A 88 0.17 -4.79 24.34
N ARG A 89 1.01 -3.77 24.50
CA ARG A 89 0.60 -2.54 25.18
C ARG A 89 -0.41 -1.78 24.33
N THR A 90 -1.46 -1.26 24.97
CA THR A 90 -2.57 -0.61 24.27
C THR A 90 -2.51 0.90 24.43
N TYR A 91 -2.75 1.60 23.33
CA TYR A 91 -2.76 3.06 23.27
C TYR A 91 -4.04 3.55 22.60
N HIS A 92 -4.57 4.64 23.11
CA HIS A 92 -5.67 5.37 22.51
C HIS A 92 -5.14 6.39 21.47
N ASP A 93 -4.03 6.99 21.76
CA ASP A 93 -3.38 8.04 20.96
C ASP A 93 -2.02 7.56 20.44
N TYR A 94 -1.81 7.60 19.12
CA TYR A 94 -0.54 7.22 18.49
C TYR A 94 0.63 8.11 18.92
N ARG A 95 0.37 9.35 19.34
CA ARG A 95 1.42 10.27 19.84
C ARG A 95 1.99 9.76 21.15
N GLU A 96 1.11 9.32 22.06
CA GLU A 96 1.50 8.67 23.30
C GLU A 96 2.29 7.38 23.04
N LEU A 97 1.84 6.57 22.05
CA LEU A 97 2.57 5.38 21.63
C LEU A 97 4.01 5.74 21.23
N PHE A 98 4.21 6.73 20.36
CA PHE A 98 5.56 7.13 19.93
C PHE A 98 6.40 7.76 21.05
N GLU A 99 5.77 8.38 22.01
CA GLU A 99 6.44 8.92 23.20
C GLU A 99 6.94 7.80 24.13
N LYS A 100 6.13 6.76 24.35
CA LYS A 100 6.43 5.70 25.31
C LYS A 100 7.22 4.53 24.70
N GLU A 101 6.99 4.21 23.43
CA GLU A 101 7.54 3.03 22.76
C GLU A 101 8.79 3.37 21.93
N LYS A 102 9.84 3.80 22.61
CA LYS A 102 11.11 4.18 21.95
C LYS A 102 11.77 2.97 21.25
N GLY A 103 11.57 1.76 21.78
CA GLY A 103 12.14 0.49 21.26
C GLY A 103 11.40 -0.12 20.06
N VAL A 104 10.30 0.46 19.61
CA VAL A 104 9.63 0.01 18.37
C VAL A 104 10.48 0.35 17.16
N ASP A 105 10.70 -0.62 16.26
CA ASP A 105 11.47 -0.43 15.03
C ASP A 105 10.60 0.10 13.89
N ALA A 106 9.42 -0.48 13.72
CA ALA A 106 8.52 -0.20 12.62
C ALA A 106 7.06 -0.08 13.04
N VAL A 107 6.29 0.69 12.27
CA VAL A 107 4.85 0.83 12.48
C VAL A 107 4.07 0.37 11.25
N ILE A 108 2.93 -0.27 11.51
CA ILE A 108 1.94 -0.66 10.51
C ILE A 108 0.70 0.20 10.72
N ILE A 109 0.29 0.94 9.69
CA ILE A 109 -0.81 1.90 9.76
C ILE A 109 -1.94 1.40 8.85
N ALA A 110 -3.13 1.18 9.44
CA ALA A 110 -4.35 0.76 8.74
C ALA A 110 -5.59 1.47 9.29
N THR A 111 -5.46 2.75 9.50
CA THR A 111 -6.54 3.68 9.89
C THR A 111 -7.41 4.04 8.69
N PRO A 112 -8.48 4.85 8.83
CA PRO A 112 -9.10 5.56 7.71
C PRO A 112 -8.11 6.48 6.99
N ASP A 113 -8.35 6.73 5.68
CA ASP A 113 -7.41 7.40 4.77
C ASP A 113 -6.94 8.77 5.29
N HIS A 114 -7.84 9.56 5.87
CA HIS A 114 -7.55 10.91 6.39
C HIS A 114 -6.56 10.93 7.56
N TRP A 115 -6.27 9.78 8.18
CA TRP A 115 -5.28 9.63 9.24
C TRP A 115 -3.93 9.10 8.78
N HIS A 116 -3.81 8.60 7.55
CA HIS A 116 -2.57 7.99 7.06
C HIS A 116 -1.37 8.93 7.15
N VAL A 117 -1.48 10.12 6.56
CA VAL A 117 -0.34 11.05 6.49
C VAL A 117 0.01 11.67 7.84
N PRO A 118 -0.93 12.11 8.70
CA PRO A 118 -0.61 12.55 10.06
C PRO A 118 0.19 11.51 10.85
N ILE A 119 -0.19 10.24 10.79
CA ILE A 119 0.48 9.16 11.53
C ILE A 119 1.83 8.81 10.89
N CYS A 120 1.90 8.70 9.55
CA CYS A 120 3.17 8.49 8.83
C CYS A 120 4.20 9.57 9.17
N ARG A 121 3.77 10.84 9.22
CA ARG A 121 4.63 11.97 9.60
C ARG A 121 5.20 11.78 11.01
N ALA A 122 4.34 11.50 11.97
CA ALA A 122 4.77 11.31 13.35
C ALA A 122 5.73 10.12 13.50
N ALA A 123 5.46 9.02 12.79
CA ALA A 123 6.30 7.83 12.79
C ALA A 123 7.71 8.10 12.21
N LEU A 124 7.79 8.75 11.05
CA LEU A 124 9.06 9.09 10.41
C LEU A 124 9.87 10.07 11.25
N GLN A 125 9.22 11.09 11.85
CA GLN A 125 9.85 12.04 12.77
C GLN A 125 10.35 11.35 14.06
N ALA A 126 9.66 10.30 14.51
CA ALA A 126 10.11 9.44 15.62
C ALA A 126 11.19 8.43 15.20
N GLY A 127 11.66 8.46 13.96
CA GLY A 127 12.71 7.58 13.45
C GLY A 127 12.27 6.16 13.15
N LYS A 128 10.95 5.89 13.02
CA LYS A 128 10.40 4.56 12.79
C LYS A 128 10.30 4.25 11.30
N HIS A 129 10.49 2.97 10.93
CA HIS A 129 10.11 2.45 9.64
C HIS A 129 8.59 2.42 9.51
N VAL A 130 8.04 2.59 8.31
CA VAL A 130 6.59 2.75 8.11
C VAL A 130 6.09 1.82 7.00
N TYR A 131 5.09 1.00 7.34
CA TYR A 131 4.16 0.42 6.40
C TYR A 131 2.81 1.12 6.56
N CYS A 132 2.28 1.68 5.48
CA CYS A 132 0.98 2.33 5.49
C CYS A 132 0.06 1.70 4.45
N GLU A 133 -1.16 1.38 4.84
CA GLU A 133 -2.17 0.88 3.91
C GLU A 133 -2.47 1.90 2.80
N LYS A 134 -3.02 1.40 1.71
CA LYS A 134 -3.50 2.20 0.59
C LYS A 134 -4.90 2.79 0.89
N PRO A 135 -5.26 3.93 0.30
CA PRO A 135 -4.40 4.87 -0.41
C PRO A 135 -3.40 5.53 0.55
N LEU A 136 -2.23 5.87 0.05
CA LEU A 136 -1.16 6.40 0.91
C LEU A 136 -1.49 7.75 1.55
N ALA A 137 -2.35 8.54 0.89
CA ALA A 137 -2.77 9.85 1.34
C ALA A 137 -4.20 10.15 0.86
N HIS A 138 -4.87 11.06 1.54
CA HIS A 138 -6.25 11.46 1.27
C HIS A 138 -6.35 12.64 0.30
N SER A 139 -5.28 13.43 0.14
CA SER A 139 -5.23 14.56 -0.78
C SER A 139 -3.90 14.66 -1.54
N VAL A 140 -3.90 15.41 -2.66
CA VAL A 140 -2.69 15.68 -3.44
C VAL A 140 -1.64 16.45 -2.62
N ALA A 141 -2.09 17.38 -1.77
CA ALA A 141 -1.19 18.12 -0.89
C ALA A 141 -0.49 17.20 0.11
N GLU A 142 -1.22 16.24 0.67
CA GLU A 142 -0.67 15.22 1.56
C GLU A 142 0.31 14.29 0.85
N CYS A 143 0.01 13.86 -0.39
CA CYS A 143 0.94 13.07 -1.20
C CYS A 143 2.29 13.78 -1.36
N ARG A 144 2.28 15.08 -1.72
CA ARG A 144 3.50 15.89 -1.89
C ARG A 144 4.25 16.07 -0.58
N ALA A 145 3.51 16.31 0.52
CA ALA A 145 4.11 16.45 1.84
C ALA A 145 4.78 15.16 2.31
N LEU A 146 4.15 14.01 2.06
CA LEU A 146 4.68 12.70 2.43
C LEU A 146 5.87 12.29 1.58
N GLU A 147 5.85 12.59 0.27
CA GLU A 147 7.01 12.40 -0.62
C GLU A 147 8.23 13.15 -0.10
N LYS A 148 8.06 14.45 0.17
CA LYS A 148 9.13 15.26 0.74
C LYS A 148 9.63 14.69 2.07
N LEU A 149 8.72 14.31 2.94
CA LEU A 149 9.05 13.76 4.25
C LEU A 149 9.87 12.46 4.14
N ALA A 150 9.49 11.56 3.22
CA ALA A 150 10.23 10.33 2.98
C ALA A 150 11.65 10.59 2.43
N LEU A 151 11.80 11.61 1.59
CA LEU A 151 13.11 12.04 1.08
C LEU A 151 13.99 12.65 2.20
N ASP A 152 13.40 13.39 3.12
CA ASP A 152 14.09 13.99 4.27
C ASP A 152 14.51 12.93 5.31
N HIS A 153 13.91 11.71 5.26
CA HIS A 153 14.18 10.61 6.19
C HIS A 153 14.71 9.35 5.45
N PRO A 154 15.84 9.43 4.73
CA PRO A 154 16.31 8.35 3.83
C PRO A 154 16.77 7.07 4.56
N LYS A 155 16.89 7.10 5.87
CA LYS A 155 17.28 5.94 6.69
C LYS A 155 16.08 5.06 7.07
N GLN A 156 14.87 5.61 7.03
CA GLN A 156 13.65 4.88 7.31
C GLN A 156 13.17 4.16 6.04
N ALA A 157 12.87 2.88 6.16
CA ALA A 157 12.17 2.13 5.13
C ALA A 157 10.69 2.55 5.12
N THR A 158 10.15 2.81 3.93
CA THR A 158 8.74 3.12 3.75
C THR A 158 8.12 2.17 2.74
N GLN A 159 6.91 1.70 3.00
CA GLN A 159 6.18 0.78 2.14
C GLN A 159 4.69 1.11 2.17
N THR A 160 4.05 1.09 0.99
CA THR A 160 2.58 1.16 0.89
C THR A 160 1.96 -0.21 0.69
N GLY A 161 0.72 -0.39 1.16
CA GLY A 161 -0.01 -1.64 1.21
C GLY A 161 -0.62 -2.09 -0.12
N ASN A 162 0.13 -2.07 -1.20
CA ASN A 162 -0.33 -2.56 -2.51
C ASN A 162 0.16 -3.99 -2.78
N GLN A 163 -0.52 -4.98 -2.21
CA GLN A 163 -0.11 -6.39 -2.20
C GLN A 163 0.08 -6.99 -3.60
N GLY A 164 -0.77 -6.62 -4.57
CA GLY A 164 -0.71 -7.11 -5.94
C GLY A 164 0.66 -6.97 -6.59
N CYS A 165 1.41 -5.92 -6.26
CA CYS A 165 2.75 -5.67 -6.78
C CYS A 165 3.78 -6.74 -6.46
N SER A 166 3.52 -7.52 -5.43
CA SER A 166 4.42 -8.57 -4.97
C SER A 166 4.18 -9.91 -5.66
N THR A 167 3.12 -10.02 -6.46
CA THR A 167 2.72 -11.29 -7.10
C THR A 167 3.53 -11.59 -8.34
N GLU A 168 3.59 -12.87 -8.70
CA GLU A 168 4.23 -13.33 -9.94
C GLU A 168 3.51 -12.79 -11.19
N GLY A 169 2.17 -12.75 -11.15
CA GLY A 169 1.38 -12.20 -12.25
C GLY A 169 1.69 -10.75 -12.54
N PHE A 170 1.88 -9.91 -11.50
CA PHE A 170 2.30 -8.52 -11.66
C PHE A 170 3.66 -8.42 -12.35
N ARG A 171 4.64 -9.18 -11.87
CA ARG A 171 6.00 -9.17 -12.43
C ARG A 171 6.00 -9.61 -13.88
N ARG A 172 5.26 -10.66 -14.17
CA ARG A 172 5.15 -11.18 -15.53
C ARG A 172 4.45 -10.21 -16.46
N SER A 173 3.37 -9.60 -16.01
CA SER A 173 2.66 -8.55 -16.74
C SER A 173 3.54 -7.33 -17.01
N PHE A 174 4.32 -6.92 -16.01
CA PHE A 174 5.31 -5.85 -16.18
C PHE A 174 6.33 -6.17 -17.28
N GLU A 175 6.86 -7.40 -17.30
CA GLU A 175 7.83 -7.86 -18.31
C GLU A 175 7.21 -7.92 -19.69
N VAL A 176 5.98 -8.40 -19.82
CA VAL A 176 5.21 -8.42 -21.09
C VAL A 176 5.07 -7.00 -21.65
N ILE A 177 4.67 -6.04 -20.82
CA ILE A 177 4.52 -4.65 -21.26
C ILE A 177 5.87 -4.09 -21.74
N ARG A 178 6.92 -4.31 -20.97
CA ARG A 178 8.27 -3.77 -21.26
C ARG A 178 8.97 -4.47 -22.42
N SER A 179 8.57 -5.68 -22.76
CA SER A 179 9.14 -6.42 -23.91
C SER A 179 8.71 -5.89 -25.28
N GLY A 180 7.66 -5.07 -25.34
CA GLY A 180 7.07 -4.61 -26.59
C GLY A 180 6.15 -5.62 -27.28
N LEU A 181 5.87 -6.79 -26.68
CA LEU A 181 4.99 -7.81 -27.25
C LEU A 181 3.60 -7.29 -27.63
N LEU A 182 3.10 -6.30 -26.88
CA LEU A 182 1.78 -5.68 -27.12
C LEU A 182 1.82 -4.56 -28.18
N GLY A 183 2.99 -4.22 -28.69
CA GLY A 183 3.17 -3.04 -29.56
C GLY A 183 3.04 -1.72 -28.80
N SER A 184 2.65 -0.65 -29.49
CA SER A 184 2.42 0.67 -28.88
C SER A 184 1.17 0.64 -28.02
N ILE A 185 1.30 0.86 -26.72
CA ILE A 185 0.18 0.90 -25.79
C ILE A 185 -0.45 2.29 -25.82
N THR A 186 -1.76 2.35 -26.02
CA THR A 186 -2.52 3.60 -26.18
C THR A 186 -3.59 3.80 -25.11
N GLU A 187 -4.12 2.71 -24.55
CA GLU A 187 -5.22 2.79 -23.58
C GLU A 187 -5.02 1.81 -22.42
N VAL A 188 -5.51 2.22 -21.27
CA VAL A 188 -5.62 1.40 -20.05
C VAL A 188 -7.02 1.55 -19.50
N HIS A 189 -7.71 0.44 -19.22
CA HIS A 189 -9.05 0.42 -18.67
C HIS A 189 -9.08 -0.36 -17.38
N VAL A 190 -9.56 0.27 -16.30
CA VAL A 190 -9.77 -0.37 -14.99
C VAL A 190 -11.21 -0.15 -14.58
N TRP A 191 -11.88 -1.18 -14.09
CA TRP A 191 -13.26 -1.08 -13.65
C TRP A 191 -13.52 -1.84 -12.36
N HIS A 192 -14.45 -1.29 -11.57
CA HIS A 192 -14.88 -1.84 -10.30
C HIS A 192 -16.35 -1.49 -10.03
N PRO A 193 -17.20 -2.44 -9.56
CA PRO A 193 -18.59 -2.14 -9.24
C PRO A 193 -18.73 -1.23 -8.03
N ALA A 194 -19.95 -0.76 -7.78
CA ALA A 194 -20.27 -0.01 -6.56
C ALA A 194 -20.05 -0.86 -5.30
N HIS A 195 -19.76 -0.17 -4.20
CA HIS A 195 -19.52 -0.79 -2.89
C HIS A 195 -20.72 -0.63 -1.95
N GLY A 196 -20.69 -1.44 -0.87
CA GLY A 196 -21.66 -1.39 0.21
C GLY A 196 -21.50 -0.22 1.19
N TRP A 197 -20.79 0.86 0.82
CA TRP A 197 -20.75 2.11 1.57
C TRP A 197 -21.63 3.20 0.92
N PRO A 198 -21.96 4.29 1.63
CA PRO A 198 -22.79 5.37 1.09
C PRO A 198 -22.18 6.00 -0.16
N ASN A 199 -23.02 6.16 -1.21
CA ASN A 199 -22.66 6.83 -2.45
C ASN A 199 -23.85 7.68 -2.91
N GLY A 200 -23.59 8.87 -3.46
CA GLY A 200 -24.60 9.78 -4.01
C GLY A 200 -25.58 10.30 -2.95
N VAL A 201 -25.15 10.45 -1.70
CA VAL A 201 -25.98 10.90 -0.59
C VAL A 201 -25.26 11.93 0.27
N ASP A 202 -26.04 12.74 0.96
CA ASP A 202 -25.58 13.65 2.01
C ASP A 202 -25.62 12.94 3.38
N ARG A 203 -24.93 13.54 4.37
CA ARG A 203 -24.93 13.03 5.73
C ARG A 203 -26.32 13.03 6.34
N PRO A 204 -26.63 12.07 7.24
CA PRO A 204 -27.86 12.10 8.02
C PRO A 204 -27.97 13.37 8.87
N VAL A 205 -29.19 13.88 9.00
CA VAL A 205 -29.50 15.02 9.88
C VAL A 205 -29.55 14.60 11.35
N GLN A 206 -29.96 13.35 11.60
CA GLN A 206 -30.09 12.79 12.94
C GLN A 206 -28.74 12.35 13.49
N ALA A 207 -28.63 12.33 14.81
CA ALA A 207 -27.45 11.84 15.53
C ALA A 207 -27.79 10.58 16.33
N ASP A 208 -26.89 9.64 16.35
CA ASP A 208 -26.93 8.49 17.25
C ASP A 208 -26.00 8.71 18.44
N PRO A 209 -26.24 8.04 19.57
CA PRO A 209 -25.31 8.04 20.69
C PRO A 209 -23.93 7.51 20.27
N ILE A 210 -22.88 8.20 20.70
CA ILE A 210 -21.50 7.71 20.51
C ILE A 210 -21.35 6.42 21.33
N PRO A 211 -20.90 5.30 20.74
CA PRO A 211 -20.67 4.07 21.48
C PRO A 211 -19.64 4.27 22.61
N GLU A 212 -19.88 3.59 23.72
CA GLU A 212 -18.92 3.57 24.82
C GLU A 212 -17.55 3.08 24.34
N GLY A 213 -16.49 3.77 24.77
CA GLY A 213 -15.11 3.46 24.40
C GLY A 213 -14.65 3.99 23.03
N LEU A 214 -15.51 4.67 22.26
CA LEU A 214 -15.14 5.35 21.02
C LEU A 214 -14.90 6.83 21.27
N ASP A 215 -13.68 7.31 21.04
CA ASP A 215 -13.39 8.74 20.94
C ASP A 215 -13.74 9.25 19.54
N TRP A 216 -14.99 9.69 19.38
CA TRP A 216 -15.51 10.17 18.10
C TRP A 216 -14.79 11.44 17.62
N ARG A 217 -14.45 12.35 18.53
CA ARG A 217 -13.73 13.57 18.17
C ARG A 217 -12.33 13.26 17.62
N PHE A 218 -11.62 12.35 18.28
CA PHE A 218 -10.30 11.95 17.79
C PHE A 218 -10.41 11.11 16.50
N TRP A 219 -11.47 10.30 16.36
CA TRP A 219 -11.72 9.58 15.11
C TRP A 219 -11.93 10.54 13.92
N LEU A 220 -12.68 11.65 14.10
CA LEU A 220 -12.88 12.69 13.08
C LEU A 220 -11.56 13.37 12.69
N GLY A 221 -10.68 13.61 13.63
CA GLY A 221 -9.37 14.22 13.39
C GLY A 221 -9.46 15.62 12.83
N GLN A 222 -9.00 15.81 11.62
CA GLN A 222 -9.00 17.10 10.91
C GLN A 222 -10.27 17.34 10.08
N ALA A 223 -11.14 16.35 9.96
CA ALA A 223 -12.41 16.51 9.25
C ALA A 223 -13.35 17.44 10.04
N PRO A 224 -14.28 18.12 9.34
CA PRO A 224 -15.29 18.96 9.99
C PRO A 224 -16.08 18.19 11.05
N GLU A 225 -16.36 18.84 12.18
CA GLU A 225 -17.20 18.25 13.22
C GLU A 225 -18.58 17.86 12.68
N ARG A 226 -19.01 16.66 13.08
CA ARG A 226 -20.33 16.12 12.75
C ARG A 226 -20.81 15.14 13.80
N PRO A 227 -22.14 14.98 13.93
CA PRO A 227 -22.71 13.96 14.81
C PRO A 227 -22.25 12.57 14.43
N TYR A 228 -22.16 11.70 15.42
CA TYR A 228 -21.99 10.27 15.18
C TYR A 228 -23.29 9.67 14.61
N ASN A 229 -23.15 8.78 13.64
CA ASN A 229 -24.24 7.95 13.15
C ASN A 229 -23.74 6.51 13.04
N ASN A 230 -24.49 5.60 13.66
CA ASN A 230 -24.14 4.20 13.67
C ASN A 230 -24.14 3.63 12.24
N ASP A 231 -23.10 2.87 11.92
CA ASP A 231 -22.93 2.19 10.63
C ASP A 231 -22.98 3.13 9.38
N ILE A 232 -22.75 4.43 9.56
CA ILE A 232 -22.64 5.40 8.47
C ILE A 232 -21.20 5.75 8.17
N TYR A 233 -20.34 5.83 9.17
CA TYR A 233 -18.94 6.17 9.05
C TYR A 233 -18.02 5.04 9.52
N HIS A 234 -17.99 4.80 10.83
CA HIS A 234 -17.19 3.78 11.50
C HIS A 234 -18.03 2.49 11.70
N PRO A 235 -17.45 1.28 11.54
CA PRO A 235 -16.01 1.04 11.37
C PRO A 235 -15.49 0.97 9.93
N GLY A 236 -16.32 0.96 8.89
CA GLY A 236 -15.86 0.68 7.53
C GLY A 236 -16.47 1.51 6.41
N LYS A 237 -17.62 2.15 6.63
CA LYS A 237 -18.36 2.90 5.61
C LYS A 237 -17.81 4.30 5.34
N TRP A 238 -16.83 4.74 6.13
CA TRP A 238 -16.13 6.02 5.97
C TRP A 238 -15.53 6.21 4.56
N ARG A 239 -15.25 5.15 3.85
CA ARG A 239 -14.68 5.19 2.48
C ARG A 239 -15.56 5.93 1.47
N GLY A 240 -16.87 5.90 1.67
CA GLY A 240 -17.84 6.60 0.80
C GLY A 240 -17.90 8.10 0.99
N TRP A 241 -17.30 8.67 2.02
CA TRP A 241 -17.40 10.07 2.41
C TRP A 241 -16.15 10.86 2.08
N TYR A 242 -16.29 11.99 1.40
CA TYR A 242 -15.17 12.84 0.97
C TYR A 242 -14.24 13.25 2.11
N ASP A 243 -14.76 13.45 3.34
CA ASP A 243 -13.94 13.90 4.45
C ASP A 243 -13.06 12.81 5.08
N PHE A 244 -13.30 11.52 4.78
CA PHE A 244 -12.64 10.41 5.46
C PHE A 244 -11.90 9.45 4.55
N GLY A 245 -12.39 9.29 3.32
CA GLY A 245 -11.82 8.36 2.37
C GLY A 245 -11.89 8.87 0.93
N GLY A 246 -11.27 8.14 0.02
CA GLY A 246 -11.20 8.51 -1.40
C GLY A 246 -12.17 7.73 -2.30
N GLY A 247 -13.22 7.08 -1.76
CA GLY A 247 -14.18 6.30 -2.54
C GLY A 247 -13.55 5.15 -3.31
N SER A 248 -14.25 4.63 -4.30
CA SER A 248 -13.75 3.54 -5.16
C SER A 248 -12.46 3.88 -5.87
N ILE A 249 -12.22 5.14 -6.22
CA ILE A 249 -10.98 5.53 -6.89
C ILE A 249 -9.76 5.32 -6.00
N ALA A 250 -9.82 5.70 -4.74
CA ALA A 250 -8.70 5.51 -3.83
C ALA A 250 -8.60 4.06 -3.33
N ASP A 251 -9.74 3.39 -3.11
CA ASP A 251 -9.72 2.04 -2.56
C ASP A 251 -9.34 0.98 -3.59
N PHE A 252 -9.75 1.10 -4.86
CA PHE A 252 -9.52 0.09 -5.89
C PHE A 252 -8.67 0.53 -7.08
N CYS A 253 -8.79 1.79 -7.49
CA CYS A 253 -8.04 2.27 -8.63
C CYS A 253 -6.53 2.17 -8.40
N CYS A 254 -6.06 2.42 -7.17
CA CYS A 254 -4.64 2.29 -6.82
C CYS A 254 -4.09 0.88 -7.06
N HIS A 255 -4.91 -0.18 -6.95
CA HIS A 255 -4.49 -1.54 -7.30
C HIS A 255 -4.46 -1.73 -8.83
N GLY A 256 -5.56 -1.37 -9.51
CA GLY A 256 -5.71 -1.60 -10.94
C GLY A 256 -4.75 -0.79 -11.81
N LEU A 257 -4.40 0.43 -11.38
CA LEU A 257 -3.53 1.33 -12.16
C LEU A 257 -2.04 1.09 -11.94
N GLN A 258 -1.64 0.44 -10.86
CA GLN A 258 -0.25 0.38 -10.44
C GLN A 258 0.66 -0.28 -11.48
N LEU A 259 0.19 -1.34 -12.14
CA LEU A 259 0.93 -2.00 -13.20
C LEU A 259 1.21 -1.03 -14.37
N ALA A 260 0.18 -0.33 -14.85
CA ALA A 260 0.31 0.63 -15.92
C ALA A 260 1.24 1.79 -15.55
N TYR A 261 1.06 2.40 -14.37
CA TYR A 261 1.92 3.48 -13.89
C TYR A 261 3.39 3.10 -13.86
N ARG A 262 3.72 1.91 -13.36
CA ARG A 262 5.11 1.44 -13.24
C ARG A 262 5.69 0.95 -14.56
N ALA A 263 4.93 0.15 -15.31
CA ALA A 263 5.45 -0.45 -16.54
C ALA A 263 5.57 0.56 -17.67
N LEU A 264 4.69 1.56 -17.74
CA LEU A 264 4.69 2.60 -18.77
C LEU A 264 5.38 3.90 -18.32
N ASP A 265 5.83 3.98 -17.08
CA ASP A 265 6.45 5.19 -16.52
C ASP A 265 5.58 6.44 -16.77
N LEU A 266 4.30 6.38 -16.38
CA LEU A 266 3.31 7.37 -16.79
C LEU A 266 3.58 8.77 -16.24
N GLY A 267 3.95 8.90 -14.97
CA GLY A 267 4.14 10.18 -14.29
C GLY A 267 2.82 10.90 -14.00
N ALA A 268 2.84 12.23 -14.00
CA ALA A 268 1.62 13.02 -13.79
C ALA A 268 0.78 13.11 -15.07
N PRO A 269 -0.56 13.01 -14.98
CA PRO A 269 -1.44 13.23 -16.12
C PRO A 269 -1.44 14.70 -16.53
N THR A 270 -1.63 14.97 -17.82
CA THR A 270 -1.76 16.33 -18.38
C THR A 270 -3.19 16.84 -18.30
N ARG A 271 -4.18 15.93 -18.25
CA ARG A 271 -5.61 16.22 -18.12
C ARG A 271 -6.27 15.13 -17.31
N ILE A 272 -7.21 15.53 -16.46
CA ILE A 272 -8.13 14.65 -15.74
C ILE A 272 -9.54 15.16 -15.98
N GLU A 273 -10.44 14.25 -16.34
CA GLU A 273 -11.86 14.53 -16.53
C GLU A 273 -12.67 13.47 -15.80
N ALA A 274 -13.70 13.89 -15.09
CA ALA A 274 -14.63 13.00 -14.41
C ALA A 274 -16.06 13.30 -14.82
N THR A 275 -16.82 12.24 -15.08
CA THR A 275 -18.27 12.28 -15.29
C THR A 275 -18.90 11.26 -14.36
N GLY A 276 -20.13 11.49 -13.91
CA GLY A 276 -20.79 10.55 -12.99
C GLY A 276 -22.23 10.91 -12.72
N ASP A 277 -22.94 9.98 -12.09
CA ASP A 277 -24.30 10.13 -11.61
C ASP A 277 -24.27 10.59 -10.14
N ASP A 278 -25.29 11.31 -9.69
CA ASP A 278 -25.45 11.75 -8.30
C ASP A 278 -24.22 12.51 -7.75
N MET A 279 -23.67 13.39 -8.58
CA MET A 279 -22.56 14.26 -8.19
C MET A 279 -23.07 15.45 -7.37
N GLY A 280 -22.22 15.97 -6.49
CA GLY A 280 -22.52 17.17 -5.69
C GLY A 280 -23.03 16.90 -4.28
N HIS A 281 -23.06 15.63 -3.84
CA HIS A 281 -23.31 15.21 -2.45
C HIS A 281 -22.03 15.17 -1.61
N GLU A 282 -22.17 14.88 -0.32
CA GLU A 282 -21.03 14.71 0.60
C GLU A 282 -20.33 13.35 0.47
N SER A 283 -20.97 12.40 -0.20
CA SER A 283 -20.40 11.09 -0.55
C SER A 283 -20.07 10.99 -2.04
N TYR A 284 -19.24 10.02 -2.39
CA TYR A 284 -18.81 9.76 -3.76
C TYR A 284 -20.00 9.36 -4.64
N PRO A 285 -19.94 9.62 -5.97
CA PRO A 285 -21.00 9.27 -6.91
C PRO A 285 -21.31 7.77 -6.91
N THR A 286 -22.56 7.41 -7.23
CA THR A 286 -22.98 6.01 -7.41
C THR A 286 -22.28 5.37 -8.61
N ARG A 287 -22.06 6.17 -9.68
CA ARG A 287 -21.28 5.81 -10.86
C ARG A 287 -20.39 6.97 -11.27
N ALA A 288 -19.16 6.65 -11.68
CA ALA A 288 -18.26 7.64 -12.25
C ALA A 288 -17.32 7.00 -13.28
N THR A 289 -17.02 7.77 -14.34
CA THR A 289 -15.93 7.46 -15.25
C THR A 289 -14.90 8.57 -15.15
N ILE A 290 -13.65 8.21 -14.87
CA ILE A 290 -12.54 9.15 -14.76
C ILE A 290 -11.54 8.82 -15.86
N THR A 291 -11.20 9.85 -16.64
CA THR A 291 -10.25 9.77 -17.75
C THR A 291 -9.01 10.56 -17.41
N TYR A 292 -7.84 9.96 -17.65
CA TYR A 292 -6.54 10.59 -17.48
C TYR A 292 -5.80 10.57 -18.83
N ASP A 293 -5.31 11.72 -19.25
CA ASP A 293 -4.44 11.83 -20.43
C ASP A 293 -2.98 11.96 -19.99
N PHE A 294 -2.13 11.13 -20.55
CA PHE A 294 -0.68 11.16 -20.32
C PHE A 294 0.03 11.49 -21.61
N ALA A 295 0.91 12.50 -21.57
CA ALA A 295 1.75 12.87 -22.71
C ALA A 295 2.71 11.74 -23.08
N ALA A 296 3.22 11.78 -24.31
CA ALA A 296 4.34 10.94 -24.73
C ALA A 296 5.56 11.18 -23.83
N LYS A 297 6.35 10.14 -23.59
CA LYS A 297 7.57 10.19 -22.77
C LYS A 297 8.62 9.21 -23.29
N GLY A 298 9.75 9.71 -23.76
CA GLY A 298 10.74 8.90 -24.46
C GLY A 298 10.12 8.21 -25.68
N ASP A 299 10.34 6.92 -25.82
CA ASP A 299 9.78 6.11 -26.93
C ASP A 299 8.30 5.74 -26.74
N ARG A 300 7.71 6.03 -25.56
CA ARG A 300 6.30 5.77 -25.29
C ARG A 300 5.44 6.88 -25.87
N GLY A 301 4.49 6.53 -26.75
CA GLY A 301 3.43 7.42 -27.21
C GLY A 301 2.53 7.93 -26.08
N PRO A 302 1.56 8.82 -26.41
CA PRO A 302 0.54 9.23 -25.43
C PRO A 302 -0.31 8.04 -25.01
N VAL A 303 -0.78 8.07 -23.75
CA VAL A 303 -1.66 7.02 -23.18
C VAL A 303 -2.89 7.66 -22.56
N LYS A 304 -4.05 7.09 -22.82
CA LYS A 304 -5.29 7.42 -22.15
C LYS A 304 -5.67 6.31 -21.16
N LEU A 305 -5.99 6.70 -19.96
CA LEU A 305 -6.35 5.76 -18.90
C LEU A 305 -7.77 6.08 -18.42
N PHE A 306 -8.58 5.03 -18.27
CA PHE A 306 -9.97 5.11 -17.85
C PHE A 306 -10.16 4.30 -16.56
N PHE A 307 -10.81 4.90 -15.60
CA PHE A 307 -11.33 4.21 -14.43
C PHE A 307 -12.86 4.31 -14.41
N TYR A 308 -13.49 3.14 -14.40
CA TYR A 308 -14.95 3.02 -14.35
C TYR A 308 -15.36 2.54 -12.96
N SER A 309 -16.12 3.33 -12.24
CA SER A 309 -16.67 3.02 -10.92
C SER A 309 -18.19 2.92 -10.98
N GLY A 310 -18.74 1.96 -10.29
CA GLY A 310 -20.19 1.77 -10.18
C GLY A 310 -20.69 0.56 -10.95
N ASP A 311 -21.91 0.11 -10.56
CA ASP A 311 -22.51 -1.08 -11.14
C ASP A 311 -22.74 -0.93 -12.65
N LYS A 312 -22.39 -1.96 -13.42
CA LYS A 312 -22.52 -2.00 -14.89
C LYS A 312 -21.77 -0.88 -15.64
N ASN A 313 -20.92 -0.13 -14.98
CA ASN A 313 -20.04 0.84 -15.63
C ASN A 313 -18.78 0.12 -16.11
N LEU A 314 -18.77 -0.33 -17.35
CA LEU A 314 -17.76 -1.18 -17.95
C LEU A 314 -17.07 -0.48 -19.13
N PRO A 315 -15.86 -0.92 -19.51
CA PRO A 315 -15.24 -0.50 -20.75
C PRO A 315 -16.14 -0.84 -21.96
N PRO A 316 -16.05 -0.08 -23.06
CA PRO A 316 -16.87 -0.36 -24.25
C PRO A 316 -16.52 -1.72 -24.90
N ASP A 317 -17.49 -2.31 -25.59
CA ASP A 317 -17.35 -3.61 -26.25
C ASP A 317 -16.21 -3.67 -27.28
N SER A 318 -15.89 -2.53 -27.92
CA SER A 318 -14.75 -2.40 -28.83
C SER A 318 -13.41 -2.68 -28.14
N VAL A 319 -13.32 -2.45 -26.84
CA VAL A 319 -12.12 -2.71 -26.01
C VAL A 319 -12.15 -4.12 -25.45
N THR A 320 -13.26 -4.53 -24.86
CA THR A 320 -13.40 -5.82 -24.19
C THR A 320 -13.42 -6.97 -25.19
N GLN A 321 -14.06 -6.77 -26.34
CA GLN A 321 -14.25 -7.76 -27.40
C GLN A 321 -14.85 -9.09 -26.90
N GLY A 322 -15.82 -8.96 -26.01
CA GLY A 322 -16.50 -10.07 -25.37
C GLY A 322 -16.84 -9.80 -23.90
N PRO A 323 -17.52 -10.73 -23.24
CA PRO A 323 -17.92 -10.57 -21.86
C PRO A 323 -16.72 -10.46 -20.92
N VAL A 324 -16.82 -9.55 -19.96
CA VAL A 324 -15.81 -9.34 -18.91
C VAL A 324 -16.45 -9.51 -17.54
N GLY A 325 -15.62 -9.80 -16.53
CA GLY A 325 -16.06 -9.86 -15.14
C GLY A 325 -16.47 -8.48 -14.61
N THR A 326 -17.00 -8.46 -13.38
CA THR A 326 -17.44 -7.23 -12.71
C THR A 326 -16.28 -6.31 -12.34
N THR A 327 -15.06 -6.83 -12.30
CA THR A 327 -13.82 -6.07 -12.03
C THR A 327 -12.75 -6.45 -13.04
N GLY A 328 -11.83 -5.53 -13.32
CA GLY A 328 -10.72 -5.86 -14.19
C GLY A 328 -9.74 -4.73 -14.47
N CYS A 329 -8.69 -5.11 -15.21
CA CYS A 329 -7.71 -4.21 -15.79
C CYS A 329 -7.30 -4.71 -17.16
N LEU A 330 -7.49 -3.89 -18.20
CA LEU A 330 -7.03 -4.15 -19.56
C LEU A 330 -5.99 -3.09 -19.96
N ILE A 331 -4.89 -3.54 -20.57
CA ILE A 331 -3.85 -2.69 -21.14
C ILE A 331 -3.83 -2.98 -22.63
N VAL A 332 -4.21 -1.99 -23.44
CA VAL A 332 -4.47 -2.13 -24.88
C VAL A 332 -3.30 -1.60 -25.68
N GLY A 333 -2.73 -2.45 -26.51
CA GLY A 333 -1.66 -2.12 -27.45
C GLY A 333 -2.02 -2.45 -28.89
N SER A 334 -1.22 -1.95 -29.83
CA SER A 334 -1.44 -2.11 -31.28
C SER A 334 -1.28 -3.55 -31.78
N ALA A 335 -0.54 -4.40 -31.05
CA ALA A 335 -0.26 -5.80 -31.37
C ALA A 335 -0.94 -6.79 -30.41
N GLY A 336 -1.58 -6.32 -29.33
CA GLY A 336 -2.28 -7.18 -28.38
C GLY A 336 -2.80 -6.45 -27.17
N THR A 337 -3.59 -7.15 -26.35
CA THR A 337 -4.17 -6.67 -25.10
C THR A 337 -3.73 -7.59 -23.96
N LEU A 338 -3.37 -7.00 -22.82
CA LEU A 338 -3.09 -7.70 -21.58
C LEU A 338 -4.23 -7.49 -20.59
N SER A 339 -4.71 -8.58 -19.98
CA SER A 339 -5.65 -8.59 -18.86
C SER A 339 -4.88 -8.97 -17.60
N ALA A 340 -4.82 -8.05 -16.63
CA ALA A 340 -4.07 -8.23 -15.39
C ALA A 340 -4.96 -8.44 -14.15
N GLY A 341 -6.31 -8.40 -14.33
CA GLY A 341 -7.23 -8.35 -13.21
C GLY A 341 -7.15 -7.03 -12.42
N LEU A 342 -8.10 -6.79 -11.55
CA LEU A 342 -8.15 -5.56 -10.74
C LEU A 342 -6.92 -5.40 -9.82
N TRP A 343 -6.46 -6.50 -9.23
CA TRP A 343 -5.32 -6.52 -8.30
C TRP A 343 -3.97 -6.62 -9.01
N ASN A 344 -3.97 -6.65 -10.35
CA ASN A 344 -2.81 -6.87 -11.20
C ASN A 344 -2.05 -8.18 -10.86
N THR A 345 -2.79 -9.21 -10.44
CA THR A 345 -2.23 -10.50 -10.05
C THR A 345 -2.15 -11.50 -11.21
N ASP A 346 -2.80 -11.18 -12.31
CA ASP A 346 -2.91 -12.06 -13.49
C ASP A 346 -2.00 -11.56 -14.62
N CYS A 347 -1.66 -12.47 -15.52
CA CYS A 347 -0.95 -12.16 -16.75
C CYS A 347 -1.59 -12.98 -17.89
N ASN A 348 -2.65 -12.44 -18.47
CA ASN A 348 -3.33 -13.05 -19.61
C ASN A 348 -3.20 -12.13 -20.83
N VAL A 349 -2.74 -12.66 -21.94
CA VAL A 349 -2.46 -11.90 -23.16
C VAL A 349 -3.32 -12.42 -24.31
N ARG A 350 -3.90 -11.49 -25.07
CA ARG A 350 -4.59 -11.76 -26.33
C ARG A 350 -3.87 -10.97 -27.42
N LEU A 351 -3.10 -11.68 -28.25
CA LEU A 351 -2.42 -11.08 -29.41
C LEU A 351 -3.42 -10.72 -30.50
N LYS A 352 -3.07 -9.77 -31.34
CA LYS A 352 -3.90 -9.35 -32.47
C LYS A 352 -4.25 -10.56 -33.37
N GLY A 353 -5.54 -10.75 -33.61
CA GLY A 353 -6.07 -11.89 -34.37
C GLY A 353 -6.41 -13.14 -33.54
N ALA A 354 -5.98 -13.21 -32.28
CA ALA A 354 -6.41 -14.26 -31.37
C ALA A 354 -7.83 -13.97 -30.84
N LYS A 355 -8.60 -15.05 -30.63
CA LYS A 355 -9.98 -14.94 -30.11
C LYS A 355 -10.03 -14.82 -28.58
N GLU A 356 -9.08 -15.44 -27.88
CA GLU A 356 -9.13 -15.61 -26.43
C GLU A 356 -7.85 -15.11 -25.76
N PHE A 357 -7.97 -14.77 -24.49
CA PHE A 357 -6.83 -14.52 -23.62
C PHE A 357 -6.17 -15.84 -23.24
N THR A 358 -4.85 -15.88 -23.27
CA THR A 358 -4.02 -17.00 -22.84
C THR A 358 -3.07 -16.56 -21.73
N GLY A 359 -2.79 -17.48 -20.80
CA GLY A 359 -1.98 -17.17 -19.62
C GLY A 359 -0.49 -16.99 -19.91
N ALA A 360 0.26 -16.74 -18.84
CA ALA A 360 1.70 -16.48 -18.89
C ALA A 360 2.56 -17.59 -19.51
N ASN A 361 2.03 -18.82 -19.59
CA ASN A 361 2.74 -19.98 -20.14
C ASN A 361 2.63 -20.09 -21.67
N GLN A 362 1.89 -19.21 -22.37
CA GLN A 362 1.85 -19.22 -23.83
C GLN A 362 3.27 -18.97 -24.41
N PRO A 363 3.62 -19.57 -25.57
CA PRO A 363 4.99 -19.58 -26.08
C PRO A 363 5.62 -18.20 -26.24
N GLU A 364 4.86 -17.21 -26.70
CA GLU A 364 5.31 -15.84 -26.91
C GLU A 364 5.67 -15.15 -25.57
N VAL A 365 4.85 -15.36 -24.55
CA VAL A 365 5.08 -14.82 -23.21
C VAL A 365 6.21 -15.59 -22.52
N ALA A 366 6.25 -16.91 -22.65
CA ALA A 366 7.27 -17.73 -21.99
C ALA A 366 8.71 -17.39 -22.43
N LYS A 367 8.90 -16.90 -23.66
CA LYS A 367 10.19 -16.46 -24.21
C LYS A 367 10.69 -15.14 -23.64
N ILE A 368 9.82 -14.32 -23.03
CA ILE A 368 10.21 -13.01 -22.47
C ILE A 368 11.10 -13.24 -21.26
N ALA A 369 12.25 -12.57 -21.24
CA ALA A 369 13.19 -12.65 -20.14
C ALA A 369 12.58 -12.19 -18.81
N GLN A 370 12.90 -12.89 -17.74
CA GLN A 370 12.50 -12.51 -16.39
C GLN A 370 13.46 -11.44 -15.87
N THR A 371 13.01 -10.19 -15.84
CA THR A 371 13.81 -9.02 -15.46
C THR A 371 13.46 -8.47 -14.09
N GLN A 372 12.25 -8.80 -13.59
CA GLN A 372 11.80 -8.37 -12.27
C GLN A 372 12.31 -9.32 -11.18
N PRO A 373 12.72 -8.78 -10.02
CA PRO A 373 13.09 -9.63 -8.89
C PRO A 373 11.94 -10.58 -8.55
N ARG A 374 12.25 -11.87 -8.41
CA ARG A 374 11.30 -12.85 -7.90
C ARG A 374 11.33 -12.86 -6.38
N ILE A 375 10.19 -13.12 -5.78
CA ILE A 375 10.15 -13.39 -4.34
C ILE A 375 10.72 -14.81 -4.20
N ASP A 376 11.98 -14.86 -3.83
CA ASP A 376 12.51 -16.08 -3.24
C ASP A 376 12.05 -16.08 -1.78
N THR A 377 11.47 -17.18 -1.33
CA THR A 377 11.11 -17.39 0.07
C THR A 377 12.32 -17.29 1.00
N GLU A 378 13.55 -17.42 0.46
CA GLU A 378 14.78 -17.09 1.19
C GLU A 378 15.05 -15.59 1.33
N VAL A 379 14.45 -14.72 0.52
CA VAL A 379 14.58 -13.24 0.62
C VAL A 379 13.78 -12.69 1.79
N LEU A 380 12.88 -13.45 2.38
CA LEU A 380 12.26 -13.14 3.68
C LEU A 380 13.28 -13.27 4.84
N LYS A 381 14.45 -13.85 4.62
CA LYS A 381 15.59 -13.73 5.54
C LYS A 381 16.23 -12.36 5.29
N TRP A 382 15.91 -11.43 6.17
CA TRP A 382 16.51 -10.10 6.16
C TRP A 382 18.05 -10.20 6.20
N ASP A 383 18.73 -9.63 5.19
CA ASP A 383 20.19 -9.56 5.13
C ASP A 383 20.66 -8.15 5.50
N PRO A 384 21.19 -7.95 6.72
CA PRO A 384 21.68 -6.65 7.17
C PRO A 384 22.81 -6.09 6.30
N LYS A 385 23.54 -6.92 5.54
CA LYS A 385 24.63 -6.47 4.67
C LYS A 385 24.12 -5.74 3.42
N ARG A 386 22.91 -6.05 2.96
CA ARG A 386 22.29 -5.35 1.82
C ARG A 386 21.93 -3.89 2.13
N THR A 387 21.56 -3.60 3.38
CA THR A 387 21.24 -2.24 3.85
C THR A 387 22.51 -1.44 4.15
N ALA A 388 23.56 -2.06 4.69
CA ALA A 388 24.81 -1.40 5.02
C ALA A 388 25.63 -0.97 3.78
N GLN A 389 25.41 -1.58 2.62
CA GLN A 389 26.11 -1.24 1.36
C GLN A 389 25.43 -0.14 0.54
N GLY A 390 24.41 0.53 1.07
CA GLY A 390 23.69 1.61 0.36
C GLY A 390 22.94 1.14 -0.89
N GLN A 391 22.86 -0.16 -1.13
CA GLN A 391 22.04 -0.73 -2.19
C GLN A 391 20.58 -0.66 -1.74
N ARG A 392 19.95 0.50 -1.99
CA ARG A 392 18.48 0.58 -1.93
C ARG A 392 17.91 -0.56 -2.76
N PRO A 393 16.91 -1.30 -2.26
CA PRO A 393 16.12 -2.17 -3.13
C PRO A 393 15.71 -1.32 -4.33
N LYS A 394 15.86 -1.83 -5.55
CA LYS A 394 15.48 -1.13 -6.79
C LYS A 394 13.97 -0.78 -6.89
N TRP A 395 13.31 -0.73 -5.76
CA TRP A 395 11.89 -0.43 -5.56
C TRP A 395 11.58 1.07 -5.46
N SER A 396 12.61 1.94 -5.33
CA SER A 396 12.45 3.38 -5.06
C SER A 396 12.68 4.27 -6.29
N ARG A 397 12.49 3.73 -7.49
CA ARG A 397 12.41 4.54 -8.72
C ARG A 397 11.25 4.13 -9.58
#